data_d058ff2cb8c99c654302a9ea94d31a2b
#
_entry.id   d058ff2cb8c99c654302a9ea94d31a2b
#
_cell.length_a   1.000
_cell.length_b   1.000
_cell.length_c   1.000
_cell.angle_alpha   90.00
_cell.angle_beta   90.00
_cell.angle_gamma   90.00
#
_symmetry.space_group_name_H-M   'P 1'
#
loop_
_entity.id
_entity.type
_entity.pdbx_description
1 polymer ?
#
loop_
_entity_poly.entity_id
_entity_poly.type
_entity_poly.pdbx_seq_one_letter_code
_entity_poly.pdbx_strand_id
1 'polypeptide(L)'
;MKITTVTLAPNNAQLTCYVQEQSPKMPNAAVRPAMLVFPGGAYQYCSDREAEPVALAYLAEGFNAFVLRYTVGMDCPLERALQDAQAALQYVRDHAEDLCIDPGKVAVVGFSAGGHLAAALGTQSPVELRPNAMILGYAVTLGSMWTPMGRLAPDLGDLVDSQTPPAYIFATQGDRIVPVKNSLLFADALADHDIPFELEIFPTGDHGLSLAKPCTCSGDAAMCNTEASRWLPDSVTFLQKLWGHLEVAAPDAELAAQTGRAPLTLKEPFKRLLRSPEAATILQKNLPGVMQMLDSNPLLGSISLRMIASFAPDQFPSALLDSIDAELAAIGR
;
A
#
# COMPACT_ATOMS: atom_id res chain seq x y z
N MET A 1 10.89 24.78 10.41
CA MET A 1 9.89 23.71 10.45
C MET A 1 8.68 24.19 11.24
N LYS A 2 7.46 24.00 10.71
CA LYS A 2 6.19 24.31 11.39
C LYS A 2 5.61 23.02 11.95
N ILE A 3 5.24 23.03 13.23
CA ILE A 3 4.57 21.90 13.88
C ILE A 3 3.21 22.40 14.36
N THR A 4 2.14 21.74 13.95
CA THR A 4 0.78 22.06 14.36
C THR A 4 0.00 20.78 14.63
N THR A 5 -0.92 20.82 15.59
CA THR A 5 -1.83 19.71 15.84
C THR A 5 -3.25 20.18 15.56
N VAL A 6 -3.98 19.39 14.79
CA VAL A 6 -5.39 19.62 14.48
C VAL A 6 -6.25 18.48 15.02
N THR A 7 -7.47 18.83 15.41
CA THR A 7 -8.47 17.85 15.86
C THR A 7 -9.39 17.52 14.69
N LEU A 8 -9.51 16.25 14.37
CA LEU A 8 -10.29 15.76 13.24
C LEU A 8 -11.66 15.26 13.68
N ALA A 9 -12.72 15.69 12.99
CA ALA A 9 -14.04 15.10 13.13
C ALA A 9 -14.08 13.72 12.42
N PRO A 10 -15.01 12.81 12.79
CA PRO A 10 -16.02 12.96 13.83
C PRO A 10 -15.56 12.58 15.24
N ASN A 11 -14.42 11.87 15.38
CA ASN A 11 -14.05 11.20 16.63
C ASN A 11 -13.05 12.01 17.49
N ASN A 12 -12.70 13.23 17.10
CA ASN A 12 -11.69 14.08 17.74
C ASN A 12 -10.27 13.50 17.76
N ALA A 13 -9.93 12.70 16.76
CA ALA A 13 -8.56 12.22 16.57
C ALA A 13 -7.58 13.39 16.41
N GLN A 14 -6.35 13.22 16.87
CA GLN A 14 -5.32 14.26 16.80
C GLN A 14 -4.35 13.98 15.66
N LEU A 15 -4.24 14.92 14.75
CA LEU A 15 -3.25 14.89 13.68
C LEU A 15 -2.17 15.94 13.91
N THR A 16 -0.95 15.50 14.21
CA THR A 16 0.20 16.38 14.34
C THR A 16 0.92 16.48 13.00
N CYS A 17 0.99 17.68 12.45
CA CYS A 17 1.57 17.98 11.16
C CYS A 17 3.00 18.53 11.36
N TYR A 18 3.98 17.89 10.73
CA TYR A 18 5.39 18.31 10.68
C TYR A 18 5.68 18.78 9.26
N VAL A 19 5.76 20.09 9.05
CA VAL A 19 5.90 20.72 7.74
C VAL A 19 7.23 21.46 7.66
N GLN A 20 8.05 21.10 6.68
CA GLN A 20 9.32 21.77 6.43
C GLN A 20 9.09 23.13 5.78
N GLU A 21 9.89 24.12 6.17
CA GLU A 21 9.84 25.45 5.55
C GLU A 21 10.35 25.38 4.11
N GLN A 22 9.68 26.12 3.25
CA GLN A 22 10.15 26.30 1.88
C GLN A 22 11.38 27.22 1.84
N SER A 23 12.28 26.95 0.91
CA SER A 23 13.45 27.79 0.67
C SER A 23 13.55 28.16 -0.83
N PRO A 24 13.69 29.45 -1.18
CA PRO A 24 13.93 29.82 -2.57
C PRO A 24 15.23 29.25 -3.16
N LYS A 25 16.12 28.75 -2.29
CA LYS A 25 17.39 28.12 -2.70
C LYS A 25 17.24 26.63 -2.99
N MET A 26 16.09 26.05 -2.68
CA MET A 26 15.76 24.63 -2.91
C MET A 26 14.38 24.53 -3.60
N PRO A 27 14.22 25.07 -4.82
CA PRO A 27 12.92 25.12 -5.49
C PRO A 27 12.34 23.72 -5.77
N ASN A 28 13.18 22.73 -6.03
CA ASN A 28 12.79 21.33 -6.24
C ASN A 28 12.18 20.68 -5.00
N ALA A 29 12.35 21.25 -3.81
CA ALA A 29 11.78 20.78 -2.56
C ALA A 29 10.67 21.72 -2.03
N ALA A 30 10.13 22.59 -2.88
CA ALA A 30 9.02 23.49 -2.52
C ALA A 30 7.72 22.70 -2.27
N VAL A 31 7.47 21.66 -3.05
CA VAL A 31 6.36 20.72 -2.88
C VAL A 31 6.94 19.33 -2.61
N ARG A 32 6.47 18.67 -1.57
CA ARG A 32 7.03 17.42 -1.06
C ARG A 32 6.00 16.28 -1.08
N PRO A 33 6.43 15.03 -1.14
CA PRO A 33 5.54 13.92 -0.82
C PRO A 33 5.14 13.99 0.66
N ALA A 34 4.00 13.39 0.99
CA ALA A 34 3.45 13.32 2.34
C ALA A 34 3.53 11.89 2.89
N MET A 35 3.85 11.78 4.20
CA MET A 35 3.84 10.51 4.92
C MET A 35 2.91 10.62 6.14
N LEU A 36 1.76 9.90 6.11
CA LEU A 36 0.92 9.71 7.30
C LEU A 36 1.45 8.53 8.10
N VAL A 37 1.61 8.73 9.42
CA VAL A 37 2.16 7.74 10.34
C VAL A 37 1.06 7.24 11.25
N PHE A 38 0.81 5.93 11.25
CA PHE A 38 -0.16 5.24 12.09
C PHE A 38 0.57 4.33 13.07
N PRO A 39 0.77 4.76 14.33
CA PRO A 39 1.44 3.95 15.33
C PRO A 39 0.69 2.65 15.67
N GLY A 40 1.40 1.62 16.10
CA GLY A 40 0.81 0.41 16.66
C GLY A 40 0.23 0.61 18.06
N GLY A 41 -0.09 -0.49 18.74
CA GLY A 41 -0.64 -0.49 20.10
C GLY A 41 -1.94 -1.24 20.25
N ALA A 42 -2.21 -2.22 19.38
CA ALA A 42 -3.37 -3.13 19.44
C ALA A 42 -4.73 -2.43 19.50
N TYR A 43 -4.83 -1.19 19.00
CA TYR A 43 -5.99 -0.29 19.18
C TYR A 43 -6.35 0.02 20.63
N GLN A 44 -5.42 -0.18 21.55
CA GLN A 44 -5.58 0.19 22.96
C GLN A 44 -4.90 1.51 23.30
N TYR A 45 -3.80 1.80 22.59
CA TYR A 45 -3.03 3.04 22.66
C TYR A 45 -2.32 3.28 21.32
N CYS A 46 -1.71 4.46 21.17
CA CYS A 46 -0.79 4.74 20.06
C CYS A 46 0.64 4.74 20.59
N SER A 47 1.50 3.89 20.04
CA SER A 47 2.91 3.70 20.43
C SER A 47 3.75 4.94 20.12
N ASP A 48 4.33 5.58 21.13
CA ASP A 48 5.18 6.77 20.92
C ASP A 48 6.45 6.45 20.11
N ARG A 49 6.97 5.24 20.19
CA ARG A 49 8.15 4.79 19.45
C ARG A 49 7.90 4.72 17.93
N GLU A 50 6.67 4.51 17.53
CA GLU A 50 6.22 4.36 16.15
C GLU A 50 5.51 5.63 15.62
N ALA A 51 5.52 6.70 16.39
CA ALA A 51 4.91 7.97 16.09
C ALA A 51 5.93 9.00 15.58
N GLU A 52 6.31 9.92 16.45
CA GLU A 52 7.19 11.04 16.16
C GLU A 52 8.58 10.64 15.62
N PRO A 53 9.27 9.64 16.19
CA PRO A 53 10.57 9.23 15.66
C PRO A 53 10.52 8.78 14.20
N VAL A 54 9.42 8.13 13.80
CA VAL A 54 9.21 7.70 12.41
C VAL A 54 8.92 8.91 11.51
N ALA A 55 8.09 9.84 11.97
CA ALA A 55 7.81 11.09 11.24
C ALA A 55 9.09 11.90 11.00
N LEU A 56 9.93 12.05 12.02
CA LEU A 56 11.22 12.75 11.91
C LEU A 56 12.18 12.05 10.93
N ALA A 57 12.16 10.74 10.89
CA ALA A 57 12.98 9.97 9.95
C ALA A 57 12.55 10.23 8.49
N TYR A 58 11.26 10.23 8.17
CA TYR A 58 10.77 10.57 6.84
C TYR A 58 10.97 12.06 6.50
N LEU A 59 10.90 12.96 7.48
CA LEU A 59 11.24 14.36 7.27
C LEU A 59 12.69 14.53 6.78
N ALA A 60 13.63 13.75 7.33
CA ALA A 60 15.02 13.78 6.90
C ALA A 60 15.21 13.29 5.45
N GLU A 61 14.29 12.45 4.97
CA GLU A 61 14.25 11.93 3.59
C GLU A 61 13.47 12.84 2.62
N GLY A 62 13.03 14.03 3.08
CA GLY A 62 12.41 15.04 2.21
C GLY A 62 10.89 15.02 2.17
N PHE A 63 10.22 14.21 2.96
CA PHE A 63 8.76 14.22 3.10
C PHE A 63 8.29 15.32 4.04
N ASN A 64 7.04 15.75 3.94
CA ASN A 64 6.31 16.29 5.08
C ASN A 64 5.57 15.15 5.78
N ALA A 65 5.54 15.15 7.11
CA ALA A 65 5.07 14.01 7.89
C ALA A 65 3.91 14.39 8.83
N PHE A 66 3.02 13.43 9.06
CA PHE A 66 1.77 13.63 9.77
C PHE A 66 1.52 12.44 10.69
N VAL A 67 1.52 12.65 11.99
CA VAL A 67 1.26 11.57 12.97
C VAL A 67 -0.20 11.60 13.38
N LEU A 68 -0.92 10.52 13.11
CA LEU A 68 -2.29 10.34 13.52
C LEU A 68 -2.36 9.57 14.85
N ARG A 69 -2.87 10.22 15.88
CA ARG A 69 -3.34 9.55 17.10
C ARG A 69 -4.82 9.28 16.94
N TYR A 70 -5.11 8.13 16.33
CA TYR A 70 -6.46 7.67 16.04
C TYR A 70 -7.19 7.21 17.29
N THR A 71 -8.50 7.07 17.21
CA THR A 71 -9.35 6.61 18.33
C THR A 71 -8.98 5.19 18.74
N VAL A 72 -8.69 5.04 20.01
CA VAL A 72 -8.27 3.79 20.65
C VAL A 72 -9.14 3.47 21.87
N GLY A 73 -9.12 2.24 22.32
CA GLY A 73 -9.84 1.77 23.52
C GLY A 73 -10.30 0.32 23.36
N MET A 74 -10.45 -0.39 24.48
CA MET A 74 -10.85 -1.82 24.47
C MET A 74 -12.18 -2.04 23.77
N ASP A 75 -13.16 -1.16 24.02
CA ASP A 75 -14.51 -1.25 23.47
C ASP A 75 -14.70 -0.40 22.20
N CYS A 76 -13.61 0.19 21.66
CA CYS A 76 -13.70 1.04 20.50
C CYS A 76 -13.80 0.19 19.22
N PRO A 77 -14.83 0.35 18.39
CA PRO A 77 -14.91 -0.32 17.09
C PRO A 77 -13.76 0.07 16.16
N LEU A 78 -13.24 -0.88 15.38
CA LEU A 78 -12.14 -0.65 14.44
C LEU A 78 -12.51 0.40 13.38
N GLU A 79 -13.77 0.48 13.02
CA GLU A 79 -14.33 1.44 12.06
C GLU A 79 -14.10 2.90 12.46
N ARG A 80 -14.04 3.21 13.77
CA ARG A 80 -13.73 4.57 14.23
C ARG A 80 -12.31 4.98 13.87
N ALA A 81 -11.35 4.09 14.08
CA ALA A 81 -9.98 4.36 13.70
C ALA A 81 -9.84 4.50 12.17
N LEU A 82 -10.60 3.70 11.39
CA LEU A 82 -10.63 3.84 9.93
C LEU A 82 -11.23 5.19 9.50
N GLN A 83 -12.30 5.65 10.15
CA GLN A 83 -12.85 6.99 9.91
C GLN A 83 -11.83 8.09 10.22
N ASP A 84 -11.06 7.94 11.30
CA ASP A 84 -9.99 8.88 11.64
C ASP A 84 -8.88 8.91 10.59
N ALA A 85 -8.49 7.74 10.07
CA ALA A 85 -7.49 7.62 9.01
C ALA A 85 -7.97 8.25 7.69
N GLN A 86 -9.24 8.03 7.33
CA GLN A 86 -9.89 8.67 6.19
C GLN A 86 -9.92 10.19 6.35
N ALA A 87 -10.33 10.67 7.53
CA ALA A 87 -10.36 12.11 7.83
C ALA A 87 -8.95 12.74 7.80
N ALA A 88 -7.92 12.03 8.27
CA ALA A 88 -6.55 12.50 8.21
C ALA A 88 -6.03 12.60 6.77
N LEU A 89 -6.28 11.58 5.94
CA LEU A 89 -5.92 11.60 4.53
C LEU A 89 -6.62 12.73 3.77
N GLN A 90 -7.93 12.88 4.01
CA GLN A 90 -8.73 13.95 3.40
C GLN A 90 -8.20 15.32 3.82
N TYR A 91 -7.96 15.53 5.13
CA TYR A 91 -7.39 16.78 5.65
C TYR A 91 -6.07 17.14 4.97
N VAL A 92 -5.15 16.18 4.85
CA VAL A 92 -3.84 16.40 4.22
C VAL A 92 -4.00 16.79 2.74
N ARG A 93 -4.91 16.16 2.01
CA ARG A 93 -5.19 16.47 0.61
C ARG A 93 -5.88 17.84 0.44
N ASP A 94 -6.87 18.14 1.27
CA ASP A 94 -7.61 19.41 1.20
C ASP A 94 -6.74 20.62 1.54
N HIS A 95 -5.68 20.44 2.33
CA HIS A 95 -4.76 21.49 2.74
C HIS A 95 -3.37 21.36 2.06
N ALA A 96 -3.32 20.70 0.90
CA ALA A 96 -2.06 20.39 0.21
C ALA A 96 -1.19 21.63 -0.04
N GLU A 97 -1.78 22.76 -0.42
CA GLU A 97 -1.08 24.03 -0.65
C GLU A 97 -0.46 24.56 0.65
N ASP A 98 -1.23 24.66 1.72
CA ASP A 98 -0.77 25.15 3.04
C ASP A 98 0.27 24.23 3.67
N LEU A 99 0.18 22.94 3.40
CA LEU A 99 1.08 21.89 3.87
C LEU A 99 2.28 21.67 2.96
N CYS A 100 2.33 22.37 1.81
CA CYS A 100 3.42 22.27 0.82
C CYS A 100 3.64 20.82 0.36
N ILE A 101 2.57 20.09 0.07
CA ILE A 101 2.63 18.69 -0.38
C ILE A 101 1.95 18.48 -1.73
N ASP A 102 2.35 17.40 -2.41
CA ASP A 102 1.67 16.89 -3.59
C ASP A 102 0.53 15.94 -3.15
N PRO A 103 -0.75 16.30 -3.37
CA PRO A 103 -1.88 15.45 -2.96
C PRO A 103 -1.95 14.11 -3.70
N GLY A 104 -1.25 13.96 -4.81
CA GLY A 104 -1.06 12.71 -5.55
C GLY A 104 0.10 11.84 -5.03
N LYS A 105 0.86 12.32 -4.03
CA LYS A 105 2.02 11.61 -3.43
C LYS A 105 1.88 11.51 -1.92
N VAL A 106 0.76 10.96 -1.46
CA VAL A 106 0.48 10.74 -0.04
C VAL A 106 0.58 9.25 0.27
N ALA A 107 1.64 8.86 0.98
CA ALA A 107 1.78 7.51 1.52
C ALA A 107 1.32 7.44 2.98
N VAL A 108 1.01 6.23 3.41
CA VAL A 108 0.79 5.91 4.82
C VAL A 108 1.84 4.89 5.27
N VAL A 109 2.36 5.05 6.49
CA VAL A 109 3.16 4.03 7.16
C VAL A 109 2.45 3.61 8.43
N GLY A 110 2.27 2.30 8.62
CA GLY A 110 1.62 1.77 9.81
C GLY A 110 2.32 0.54 10.37
N PHE A 111 2.26 0.38 11.69
CA PHE A 111 2.95 -0.67 12.42
C PHE A 111 1.95 -1.51 13.20
N SER A 112 2.06 -2.85 13.16
CA SER A 112 1.19 -3.73 13.95
C SER A 112 -0.30 -3.42 13.72
N ALA A 113 -1.03 -2.97 14.74
CA ALA A 113 -2.40 -2.49 14.63
C ALA A 113 -2.52 -1.23 13.74
N GLY A 114 -1.54 -0.32 13.76
CA GLY A 114 -1.45 0.80 12.81
C GLY A 114 -1.19 0.33 11.38
N GLY A 115 -0.46 -0.78 11.22
CA GLY A 115 -0.30 -1.46 9.93
C GLY A 115 -1.62 -2.05 9.43
N HIS A 116 -2.44 -2.63 10.32
CA HIS A 116 -3.80 -3.01 9.99
C HIS A 116 -4.61 -1.81 9.51
N LEU A 117 -4.53 -0.68 10.23
CA LEU A 117 -5.24 0.53 9.86
C LEU A 117 -4.79 1.07 8.49
N ALA A 118 -3.49 1.03 8.19
CA ALA A 118 -2.94 1.44 6.90
C ALA A 118 -3.44 0.55 5.76
N ALA A 119 -3.40 -0.78 5.96
CA ALA A 119 -3.91 -1.74 4.98
C ALA A 119 -5.44 -1.63 4.82
N ALA A 120 -6.20 -1.45 5.91
CA ALA A 120 -7.64 -1.22 5.86
C ALA A 120 -8.00 0.08 5.12
N LEU A 121 -7.24 1.15 5.32
CA LEU A 121 -7.42 2.39 4.55
C LEU A 121 -7.24 2.16 3.05
N GLY A 122 -6.27 1.32 2.65
CA GLY A 122 -6.00 1.00 1.26
C GLY A 122 -6.97 0.00 0.62
N THR A 123 -7.68 -0.83 1.42
CA THR A 123 -8.53 -1.91 0.90
C THR A 123 -10.03 -1.70 1.17
N GLN A 124 -10.41 -1.11 2.30
CA GLN A 124 -11.81 -0.95 2.71
C GLN A 124 -12.40 0.41 2.38
N SER A 125 -11.55 1.42 2.14
CA SER A 125 -12.04 2.77 1.85
C SER A 125 -12.49 2.93 0.41
N PRO A 126 -13.40 3.87 0.12
CA PRO A 126 -13.63 4.35 -1.23
C PRO A 126 -12.31 4.77 -1.90
N VAL A 127 -12.21 4.61 -3.21
CA VAL A 127 -10.94 4.80 -3.95
C VAL A 127 -10.35 6.20 -3.75
N GLU A 128 -11.19 7.23 -3.68
CA GLU A 128 -10.79 8.62 -3.43
C GLU A 128 -10.20 8.85 -2.03
N LEU A 129 -10.50 7.98 -1.08
CA LEU A 129 -9.97 7.99 0.29
C LEU A 129 -8.88 6.95 0.53
N ARG A 130 -8.32 6.36 -0.54
CA ARG A 130 -7.15 5.49 -0.45
C ARG A 130 -5.86 6.30 -0.58
N PRO A 131 -4.77 5.93 0.13
CA PRO A 131 -3.47 6.57 -0.05
C PRO A 131 -2.88 6.24 -1.43
N ASN A 132 -1.80 6.91 -1.81
CA ASN A 132 -1.12 6.63 -3.07
C ASN A 132 -0.08 5.49 -2.95
N ALA A 133 0.33 5.15 -1.72
CA ALA A 133 1.16 3.99 -1.39
C ALA A 133 1.03 3.63 0.10
N MET A 134 1.37 2.39 0.45
CA MET A 134 1.33 1.86 1.82
C MET A 134 2.71 1.32 2.22
N ILE A 135 3.13 1.63 3.45
CA ILE A 135 4.29 1.01 4.10
C ILE A 135 3.78 0.25 5.31
N LEU A 136 3.91 -1.08 5.30
CA LEU A 136 3.27 -1.97 6.27
C LEU A 136 4.35 -2.68 7.11
N GLY A 137 4.58 -2.19 8.32
CA GLY A 137 5.53 -2.78 9.26
C GLY A 137 4.88 -3.84 10.14
N TYR A 138 5.30 -5.11 10.06
CA TYR A 138 4.77 -6.23 10.87
C TYR A 138 3.26 -6.09 11.11
N ALA A 139 2.53 -5.74 10.05
CA ALA A 139 1.13 -5.38 10.10
C ALA A 139 0.23 -6.59 10.40
N VAL A 140 -0.82 -6.37 11.17
CA VAL A 140 -1.89 -7.36 11.33
C VAL A 140 -2.81 -7.27 10.11
N THR A 141 -2.89 -8.33 9.32
CA THR A 141 -3.75 -8.39 8.11
C THR A 141 -4.77 -9.52 8.16
N LEU A 142 -4.60 -10.45 9.10
CA LEU A 142 -5.53 -11.56 9.30
C LEU A 142 -6.58 -11.22 10.37
N GLY A 143 -7.85 -11.34 10.03
CA GLY A 143 -8.99 -11.08 10.92
C GLY A 143 -8.98 -11.94 12.17
N SER A 144 -8.50 -13.18 12.06
CA SER A 144 -8.37 -14.11 13.20
C SER A 144 -7.49 -13.57 14.34
N MET A 145 -6.58 -12.64 14.07
CA MET A 145 -5.74 -12.01 15.09
C MET A 145 -6.54 -11.13 16.07
N TRP A 146 -7.72 -10.66 15.68
CA TRP A 146 -8.59 -9.81 16.50
C TRP A 146 -9.57 -10.59 17.38
N THR A 147 -9.81 -11.87 17.05
CA THR A 147 -10.76 -12.75 17.78
C THR A 147 -10.43 -12.88 19.27
N PRO A 148 -9.16 -13.04 19.72
CA PRO A 148 -8.84 -13.11 21.15
C PRO A 148 -9.15 -11.82 21.91
N MET A 149 -9.30 -10.69 21.21
CA MET A 149 -9.68 -9.39 21.79
C MET A 149 -11.20 -9.15 21.70
N GLY A 150 -11.99 -10.16 21.32
CA GLY A 150 -13.43 -10.03 21.15
C GLY A 150 -13.86 -9.18 19.96
N ARG A 151 -12.97 -8.93 18.99
CA ARG A 151 -13.24 -8.13 17.80
C ARG A 151 -13.37 -9.03 16.57
N LEU A 152 -14.26 -8.64 15.67
CA LEU A 152 -14.40 -9.28 14.36
C LEU A 152 -13.86 -8.34 13.29
N ALA A 153 -12.99 -8.86 12.44
CA ALA A 153 -12.47 -8.15 11.27
C ALA A 153 -12.28 -9.16 10.13
N PRO A 154 -12.42 -8.74 8.87
CA PRO A 154 -12.07 -9.58 7.73
C PRO A 154 -10.56 -9.78 7.62
N ASP A 155 -10.14 -10.78 6.88
CA ASP A 155 -8.80 -10.86 6.36
C ASP A 155 -8.64 -9.76 5.29
N LEU A 156 -7.67 -8.86 5.47
CA LEU A 156 -7.52 -7.72 4.56
C LEU A 156 -7.05 -8.15 3.16
N GLY A 157 -6.43 -9.30 3.04
CA GLY A 157 -6.10 -9.90 1.75
C GLY A 157 -7.33 -10.17 0.88
N ASP A 158 -8.47 -10.57 1.49
CA ASP A 158 -9.72 -10.83 0.77
C ASP A 158 -10.37 -9.55 0.20
N LEU A 159 -9.92 -8.39 0.66
CA LEU A 159 -10.43 -7.07 0.26
C LEU A 159 -9.51 -6.33 -0.72
N VAL A 160 -8.41 -6.96 -1.12
CA VAL A 160 -7.51 -6.41 -2.15
C VAL A 160 -8.25 -6.40 -3.48
N ASP A 161 -8.16 -5.28 -4.19
CA ASP A 161 -8.74 -5.09 -5.51
C ASP A 161 -7.76 -4.35 -6.45
N SER A 162 -8.14 -4.15 -7.69
CA SER A 162 -7.30 -3.47 -8.71
C SER A 162 -7.01 -1.99 -8.41
N GLN A 163 -7.65 -1.39 -7.40
CA GLN A 163 -7.44 -0.02 -6.96
C GLN A 163 -6.68 0.05 -5.63
N THR A 164 -6.28 -1.12 -5.08
CA THR A 164 -5.44 -1.18 -3.88
C THR A 164 -4.09 -0.52 -4.16
N PRO A 165 -3.62 0.39 -3.28
CA PRO A 165 -2.35 1.07 -3.50
C PRO A 165 -1.14 0.13 -3.49
N PRO A 166 -0.04 0.47 -4.20
CA PRO A 166 1.24 -0.21 -4.07
C PRO A 166 1.72 -0.27 -2.63
N ALA A 167 2.42 -1.34 -2.24
CA ALA A 167 2.84 -1.54 -0.86
C ALA A 167 4.31 -1.95 -0.73
N TYR A 168 5.01 -1.34 0.23
CA TYR A 168 6.24 -1.89 0.80
C TYR A 168 5.89 -2.56 2.13
N ILE A 169 6.25 -3.82 2.27
CA ILE A 169 5.88 -4.66 3.42
C ILE A 169 7.15 -5.16 4.07
N PHE A 170 7.25 -5.03 5.40
CA PHE A 170 8.34 -5.65 6.13
C PHE A 170 7.88 -6.31 7.43
N ALA A 171 8.53 -7.41 7.77
CA ALA A 171 8.29 -8.16 8.99
C ALA A 171 9.55 -8.91 9.42
N THR A 172 9.53 -9.51 10.60
CA THR A 172 10.57 -10.44 11.04
C THR A 172 10.01 -11.85 11.18
N GLN A 173 10.81 -12.85 10.84
CA GLN A 173 10.42 -14.25 10.99
C GLN A 173 10.28 -14.62 12.48
N GLY A 174 11.03 -13.95 13.36
CA GLY A 174 11.02 -14.18 14.81
C GLY A 174 9.84 -13.56 15.56
N ASP A 175 9.00 -12.77 14.90
CA ASP A 175 7.84 -12.12 15.52
C ASP A 175 6.83 -13.15 16.03
N ARG A 176 6.64 -13.18 17.37
CA ARG A 176 5.73 -14.11 18.04
C ARG A 176 4.38 -13.50 18.37
N ILE A 177 4.22 -12.19 18.18
CA ILE A 177 2.98 -11.47 18.43
C ILE A 177 2.15 -11.40 17.16
N VAL A 178 2.77 -10.95 16.06
CA VAL A 178 2.14 -10.92 14.73
C VAL A 178 2.94 -11.84 13.79
N PRO A 179 2.51 -13.10 13.64
CA PRO A 179 3.22 -14.06 12.80
C PRO A 179 3.44 -13.52 11.39
N VAL A 180 4.63 -13.75 10.85
CA VAL A 180 5.04 -13.33 9.48
C VAL A 180 4.03 -13.72 8.39
N LYS A 181 3.19 -14.72 8.67
CA LYS A 181 2.11 -15.15 7.78
C LYS A 181 1.14 -14.02 7.41
N ASN A 182 0.95 -13.03 8.30
CA ASN A 182 0.18 -11.83 7.99
C ASN A 182 0.74 -11.12 6.75
N SER A 183 2.04 -10.84 6.74
CA SER A 183 2.72 -10.18 5.62
C SER A 183 2.75 -11.03 4.35
N LEU A 184 3.00 -12.34 4.49
CA LEU A 184 3.09 -13.26 3.35
C LEU A 184 1.75 -13.39 2.62
N LEU A 185 0.64 -13.59 3.34
CA LEU A 185 -0.68 -13.73 2.73
C LEU A 185 -1.21 -12.42 2.14
N PHE A 186 -0.90 -11.28 2.75
CA PHE A 186 -1.27 -9.99 2.17
C PHE A 186 -0.46 -9.70 0.90
N ALA A 187 0.83 -10.02 0.86
CA ALA A 187 1.65 -9.91 -0.34
C ALA A 187 1.18 -10.85 -1.46
N ASP A 188 0.75 -12.08 -1.11
CA ASP A 188 0.16 -13.03 -2.06
C ASP A 188 -1.12 -12.46 -2.68
N ALA A 189 -2.00 -11.85 -1.87
CA ALA A 189 -3.19 -11.18 -2.35
C ALA A 189 -2.87 -9.99 -3.27
N LEU A 190 -1.85 -9.18 -2.95
CA LEU A 190 -1.38 -8.11 -3.85
C LEU A 190 -0.87 -8.66 -5.18
N ALA A 191 -0.07 -9.76 -5.14
CA ALA A 191 0.42 -10.43 -6.33
C ALA A 191 -0.72 -10.96 -7.18
N ASP A 192 -1.74 -11.52 -6.54
CA ASP A 192 -2.92 -11.99 -7.22
C ASP A 192 -3.72 -10.90 -7.93
N HIS A 193 -3.61 -9.65 -7.52
CA HIS A 193 -4.26 -8.49 -8.15
C HIS A 193 -3.29 -7.64 -8.99
N ASP A 194 -2.07 -8.12 -9.23
CA ASP A 194 -1.01 -7.40 -9.96
C ASP A 194 -0.72 -6.00 -9.37
N ILE A 195 -0.91 -5.83 -8.06
CA ILE A 195 -0.55 -4.60 -7.36
C ILE A 195 0.95 -4.62 -7.09
N PRO A 196 1.71 -3.58 -7.46
CA PRO A 196 3.14 -3.52 -7.20
C PRO A 196 3.44 -3.55 -5.70
N PHE A 197 4.36 -4.41 -5.28
CA PHE A 197 4.83 -4.44 -3.91
C PHE A 197 6.29 -4.85 -3.81
N GLU A 198 6.92 -4.45 -2.71
CA GLU A 198 8.17 -5.03 -2.22
C GLU A 198 7.89 -5.70 -0.86
N LEU A 199 8.46 -6.88 -0.64
CA LEU A 199 8.30 -7.64 0.61
C LEU A 199 9.67 -8.00 1.18
N GLU A 200 9.94 -7.57 2.41
CA GLU A 200 11.18 -7.87 3.10
C GLU A 200 10.92 -8.60 4.42
N ILE A 201 11.47 -9.80 4.56
CA ILE A 201 11.37 -10.60 5.77
C ILE A 201 12.75 -10.77 6.38
N PHE A 202 12.96 -10.12 7.51
CA PHE A 202 14.20 -10.25 8.26
C PHE A 202 14.19 -11.53 9.09
N PRO A 203 15.29 -12.30 9.13
CA PRO A 203 15.33 -13.59 9.83
C PRO A 203 15.19 -13.45 11.34
N THR A 204 15.62 -12.32 11.91
CA THR A 204 15.65 -12.06 13.36
C THR A 204 14.98 -10.75 13.71
N GLY A 205 14.45 -10.66 14.92
CA GLY A 205 13.79 -9.48 15.49
C GLY A 205 12.46 -9.86 16.13
N ASP A 206 12.14 -9.19 17.23
CA ASP A 206 10.88 -9.32 17.92
C ASP A 206 9.84 -8.33 17.38
N HIS A 207 8.59 -8.42 17.87
CA HIS A 207 7.52 -7.51 17.49
C HIS A 207 7.78 -6.06 17.96
N GLY A 208 7.38 -5.09 17.15
CA GLY A 208 7.39 -3.67 17.56
C GLY A 208 8.75 -3.00 17.41
N LEU A 209 9.58 -3.39 16.45
CA LEU A 209 10.92 -2.84 16.24
C LEU A 209 10.95 -1.33 15.95
N SER A 210 9.86 -0.76 15.41
CA SER A 210 9.83 0.63 14.95
C SER A 210 10.99 0.91 13.98
N LEU A 211 11.86 1.88 14.25
CA LEU A 211 13.07 2.14 13.45
C LEU A 211 14.16 1.08 13.63
N ALA A 212 14.00 0.13 14.56
CA ALA A 212 15.01 -0.85 14.94
C ALA A 212 16.35 -0.22 15.38
N LYS A 213 16.31 0.99 15.93
CA LYS A 213 17.45 1.81 16.34
C LYS A 213 17.41 2.12 17.84
N PRO A 214 18.54 2.50 18.47
CA PRO A 214 18.61 2.82 19.90
C PRO A 214 17.61 3.90 20.34
N CYS A 215 17.26 4.86 19.47
CA CYS A 215 16.31 5.92 19.79
C CYS A 215 14.86 5.44 19.93
N THR A 216 14.53 4.22 19.47
CA THR A 216 13.19 3.64 19.56
C THR A 216 13.15 2.29 20.29
N CYS A 217 14.25 1.86 20.91
CA CYS A 217 14.35 0.54 21.55
C CYS A 217 13.83 0.50 23.00
N SER A 218 13.42 1.62 23.57
CA SER A 218 12.96 1.72 24.97
C SER A 218 13.97 1.16 26.00
N GLY A 219 15.27 1.20 25.67
CA GLY A 219 16.35 0.66 26.50
C GLY A 219 16.57 -0.86 26.37
N ASP A 220 15.78 -1.53 25.53
CA ASP A 220 15.94 -2.96 25.24
C ASP A 220 16.81 -3.15 23.98
N ALA A 221 18.02 -3.69 24.17
CA ALA A 221 18.96 -3.95 23.07
C ALA A 221 18.40 -4.97 22.04
N ALA A 222 17.49 -5.85 22.44
CA ALA A 222 16.86 -6.81 21.52
C ALA A 222 15.97 -6.11 20.45
N MET A 223 15.52 -4.88 20.75
CA MET A 223 14.77 -4.06 19.80
C MET A 223 15.68 -3.27 18.84
N CYS A 224 17.00 -3.37 18.97
CA CYS A 224 17.96 -2.80 18.03
C CYS A 224 18.38 -3.88 17.03
N ASN A 225 17.98 -3.73 15.79
CA ASN A 225 18.31 -4.68 14.72
C ASN A 225 18.84 -3.91 13.51
N THR A 226 20.15 -3.94 13.31
CA THR A 226 20.83 -3.20 12.24
C THR A 226 20.34 -3.65 10.86
N GLU A 227 20.05 -4.92 10.68
CA GLU A 227 19.54 -5.45 9.42
C GLU A 227 18.11 -4.96 9.18
N ALA A 228 17.22 -5.11 10.16
CA ALA A 228 15.85 -4.66 10.05
C ALA A 228 15.73 -3.12 9.91
N SER A 229 16.69 -2.34 10.42
CA SER A 229 16.65 -0.88 10.28
C SER A 229 16.71 -0.38 8.82
N ARG A 230 17.05 -1.25 7.87
CA ARG A 230 17.05 -0.94 6.43
C ARG A 230 15.65 -0.69 5.88
N TRP A 231 14.61 -1.18 6.54
CA TRP A 231 13.24 -1.00 6.04
C TRP A 231 12.92 0.47 5.70
N LEU A 232 13.46 1.42 6.47
CA LEU A 232 13.18 2.84 6.24
C LEU A 232 13.81 3.33 4.92
N PRO A 233 15.14 3.29 4.68
CA PRO A 233 15.70 3.71 3.39
C PRO A 233 15.19 2.87 2.21
N ASP A 234 14.87 1.59 2.41
CA ASP A 234 14.33 0.75 1.36
C ASP A 234 12.89 1.16 0.99
N SER A 235 12.06 1.49 1.99
CA SER A 235 10.71 2.06 1.76
C SER A 235 10.75 3.41 1.04
N VAL A 236 11.72 4.27 1.37
CA VAL A 236 11.95 5.54 0.66
C VAL A 236 12.34 5.28 -0.78
N THR A 237 13.25 4.34 -1.02
CA THR A 237 13.64 3.92 -2.37
C THR A 237 12.46 3.40 -3.18
N PHE A 238 11.58 2.60 -2.57
CA PHE A 238 10.34 2.13 -3.18
C PHE A 238 9.44 3.31 -3.61
N LEU A 239 9.21 4.28 -2.72
CA LEU A 239 8.40 5.46 -3.03
C LEU A 239 9.03 6.34 -4.11
N GLN A 240 10.37 6.46 -4.13
CA GLN A 240 11.09 7.19 -5.18
C GLN A 240 10.98 6.52 -6.55
N LYS A 241 10.97 5.19 -6.61
CA LYS A 241 10.68 4.44 -7.85
C LYS A 241 9.28 4.72 -8.36
N LEU A 242 8.28 4.81 -7.47
CA LEU A 242 6.90 5.11 -7.82
C LEU A 242 6.69 6.55 -8.32
N TRP A 243 7.32 7.53 -7.67
CA TRP A 243 6.95 8.94 -7.80
C TRP A 243 8.06 9.84 -8.33
N GLY A 244 9.26 9.31 -8.54
CA GLY A 244 10.45 10.11 -8.73
C GLY A 244 10.94 10.72 -7.41
N HIS A 245 12.02 11.48 -7.46
CA HIS A 245 12.66 12.07 -6.29
C HIS A 245 12.77 13.58 -6.41
N LEU A 246 11.86 14.33 -5.81
CA LEU A 246 11.88 15.81 -5.68
C LEU A 246 12.30 16.53 -6.99
N GLU A 247 11.73 16.09 -8.12
CA GLU A 247 12.04 16.62 -9.47
C GLU A 247 13.50 16.39 -9.96
N VAL A 248 14.33 15.70 -9.17
CA VAL A 248 15.72 15.39 -9.55
C VAL A 248 15.79 14.09 -10.35
N ALA A 249 14.97 13.10 -10.03
CA ALA A 249 14.88 11.85 -10.75
C ALA A 249 13.43 11.53 -11.11
N ALA A 250 13.23 11.06 -12.35
CA ALA A 250 11.93 10.58 -12.82
C ALA A 250 11.53 9.27 -12.12
N PRO A 251 10.23 8.95 -12.06
CA PRO A 251 9.76 7.64 -11.67
C PRO A 251 10.35 6.53 -12.53
N ASP A 252 10.45 5.32 -11.97
CA ASP A 252 10.74 4.13 -12.77
C ASP A 252 9.57 3.89 -13.75
N ALA A 253 9.88 3.89 -15.06
CA ALA A 253 8.87 3.85 -16.11
C ALA A 253 8.07 2.54 -16.10
N GLU A 254 8.71 1.41 -15.76
CA GLU A 254 8.04 0.11 -15.69
C GLU A 254 7.11 0.03 -14.49
N LEU A 255 7.58 0.44 -13.33
CA LEU A 255 6.78 0.44 -12.10
C LEU A 255 5.63 1.47 -12.16
N ALA A 256 5.90 2.66 -12.69
CA ALA A 256 4.87 3.68 -12.89
C ALA A 256 3.76 3.22 -13.85
N ALA A 257 4.11 2.45 -14.89
CA ALA A 257 3.14 1.86 -15.80
C ALA A 257 2.25 0.80 -15.14
N GLN A 258 2.75 0.11 -14.10
CA GLN A 258 1.96 -0.87 -13.34
C GLN A 258 0.98 -0.20 -12.36
N THR A 259 1.28 1.00 -11.88
CA THR A 259 0.42 1.76 -10.97
C THR A 259 -0.61 2.63 -11.70
N GLY A 260 -0.35 2.97 -12.97
CA GLY A 260 -1.33 3.58 -13.84
C GLY A 260 -2.33 2.51 -14.32
N ARG A 261 -3.57 2.88 -14.61
CA ARG A 261 -4.52 2.03 -15.33
C ARG A 261 -4.02 1.77 -16.75
N ALA A 262 -3.01 0.91 -16.88
CA ALA A 262 -2.61 0.42 -18.19
C ALA A 262 -3.85 -0.27 -18.81
N PRO A 263 -4.20 0.04 -20.05
CA PRO A 263 -5.32 -0.63 -20.70
C PRO A 263 -5.05 -2.13 -20.73
N LEU A 264 -6.07 -2.93 -20.43
CA LEU A 264 -5.96 -4.39 -20.51
C LEU A 264 -5.60 -4.78 -21.96
N THR A 265 -4.72 -5.76 -22.10
CA THR A 265 -4.29 -6.28 -23.39
C THR A 265 -4.17 -7.80 -23.36
N LEU A 266 -4.20 -8.45 -24.54
CA LEU A 266 -3.97 -9.89 -24.67
C LEU A 266 -2.53 -10.34 -24.36
N LYS A 267 -1.63 -9.42 -23.99
CA LYS A 267 -0.30 -9.72 -23.43
C LYS A 267 -0.39 -10.11 -21.95
N GLU A 268 -1.48 -9.72 -21.29
CA GLU A 268 -1.72 -10.08 -19.91
C GLU A 268 -2.07 -11.57 -19.75
N PRO A 269 -1.70 -12.21 -18.62
CA PRO A 269 -2.18 -13.55 -18.30
C PRO A 269 -3.69 -13.62 -18.26
N PHE A 270 -4.27 -14.75 -18.68
CA PHE A 270 -5.74 -14.91 -18.66
C PHE A 270 -6.35 -14.68 -17.28
N LYS A 271 -5.69 -15.16 -16.22
CA LYS A 271 -6.18 -14.96 -14.84
C LYS A 271 -6.36 -13.49 -14.49
N ARG A 272 -5.55 -12.58 -15.06
CA ARG A 272 -5.70 -11.12 -14.89
C ARG A 272 -6.87 -10.59 -15.68
N LEU A 273 -7.00 -10.98 -16.95
CA LEU A 273 -8.11 -10.55 -17.79
C LEU A 273 -9.47 -11.01 -17.24
N LEU A 274 -9.53 -12.23 -16.71
CA LEU A 274 -10.76 -12.83 -16.17
C LEU A 274 -11.24 -12.22 -14.84
N ARG A 275 -10.42 -11.40 -14.18
CA ARG A 275 -10.82 -10.64 -12.99
C ARG A 275 -11.73 -9.46 -13.34
N SER A 276 -11.63 -8.89 -14.56
CA SER A 276 -12.58 -7.90 -15.05
C SER A 276 -13.77 -8.61 -15.67
N PRO A 277 -15.01 -8.42 -15.14
CA PRO A 277 -16.21 -8.99 -15.74
C PRO A 277 -16.41 -8.56 -17.20
N GLU A 278 -16.03 -7.31 -17.52
CA GLU A 278 -16.08 -6.75 -18.87
C GLU A 278 -15.09 -7.45 -19.80
N ALA A 279 -13.83 -7.63 -19.34
CA ALA A 279 -12.81 -8.35 -20.10
C ALA A 279 -13.18 -9.83 -20.30
N ALA A 280 -13.70 -10.48 -19.26
CA ALA A 280 -14.22 -11.86 -19.36
C ALA A 280 -15.34 -11.97 -20.43
N THR A 281 -16.24 -10.98 -20.47
CA THR A 281 -17.31 -10.92 -21.49
C THR A 281 -16.74 -10.76 -22.90
N ILE A 282 -15.75 -9.91 -23.08
CA ILE A 282 -15.06 -9.72 -24.38
C ILE A 282 -14.39 -11.01 -24.82
N LEU A 283 -13.66 -11.68 -23.91
CA LEU A 283 -13.00 -12.94 -24.19
C LEU A 283 -14.01 -14.04 -24.53
N GLN A 284 -15.09 -14.17 -23.76
CA GLN A 284 -16.14 -15.16 -23.99
C GLN A 284 -16.83 -14.94 -25.35
N LYS A 285 -17.07 -13.69 -25.74
CA LYS A 285 -17.68 -13.30 -27.01
C LYS A 285 -16.79 -13.66 -28.21
N ASN A 286 -15.48 -13.33 -28.12
CA ASN A 286 -14.56 -13.41 -29.24
C ASN A 286 -13.82 -14.75 -29.31
N LEU A 287 -13.66 -15.45 -28.17
CA LEU A 287 -12.81 -16.64 -28.02
C LEU A 287 -13.45 -17.70 -27.12
N PRO A 288 -14.67 -18.17 -27.40
CA PRO A 288 -15.38 -19.12 -26.54
C PRO A 288 -14.62 -20.46 -26.38
N GLY A 289 -13.87 -20.90 -27.39
CA GLY A 289 -13.05 -22.12 -27.31
C GLY A 289 -11.86 -22.00 -26.36
N VAL A 290 -11.30 -20.81 -26.22
CA VAL A 290 -10.21 -20.53 -25.25
C VAL A 290 -10.76 -20.57 -23.83
N MET A 291 -11.96 -20.06 -23.59
CA MET A 291 -12.61 -20.10 -22.29
C MET A 291 -12.84 -21.55 -21.82
N GLN A 292 -13.30 -22.42 -22.71
CA GLN A 292 -13.45 -23.85 -22.43
C GLN A 292 -12.12 -24.54 -22.12
N MET A 293 -11.03 -24.13 -22.79
CA MET A 293 -9.68 -24.63 -22.51
C MET A 293 -9.21 -24.21 -21.10
N LEU A 294 -9.48 -22.98 -20.69
CA LEU A 294 -9.11 -22.46 -19.37
C LEU A 294 -9.86 -23.19 -18.25
N ASP A 295 -11.15 -23.47 -18.45
CA ASP A 295 -11.97 -24.26 -17.52
C ASP A 295 -11.44 -25.70 -17.35
N SER A 296 -10.90 -26.26 -18.44
CA SER A 296 -10.35 -27.61 -18.45
C SER A 296 -8.91 -27.71 -17.92
N ASN A 297 -8.16 -26.61 -17.96
CA ASN A 297 -6.76 -26.55 -17.53
C ASN A 297 -6.42 -25.19 -16.88
N PRO A 298 -6.62 -25.05 -15.56
CA PRO A 298 -6.37 -23.81 -14.82
C PRO A 298 -4.93 -23.27 -14.94
N LEU A 299 -3.94 -24.12 -15.23
CA LEU A 299 -2.54 -23.69 -15.40
C LEU A 299 -2.37 -22.73 -16.59
N LEU A 300 -3.22 -22.81 -17.59
CA LEU A 300 -3.23 -21.88 -18.72
C LEU A 300 -3.60 -20.45 -18.28
N GLY A 301 -4.24 -20.28 -17.15
CA GLY A 301 -4.55 -18.97 -16.59
C GLY A 301 -3.34 -18.06 -16.36
N SER A 302 -2.15 -18.66 -16.18
CA SER A 302 -0.89 -17.93 -16.00
C SER A 302 -0.18 -17.54 -17.33
N ILE A 303 -0.77 -17.89 -18.48
CA ILE A 303 -0.22 -17.63 -19.79
C ILE A 303 -1.07 -16.57 -20.50
N SER A 304 -0.46 -15.73 -21.33
CA SER A 304 -1.17 -14.74 -22.14
C SER A 304 -1.65 -15.33 -23.47
N LEU A 305 -2.74 -14.77 -24.04
CA LEU A 305 -3.21 -15.21 -25.34
C LEU A 305 -2.20 -14.93 -26.45
N ARG A 306 -1.50 -13.79 -26.40
CA ARG A 306 -0.44 -13.45 -27.37
C ARG A 306 0.67 -14.50 -27.37
N MET A 307 0.98 -15.07 -26.20
CA MET A 307 1.96 -16.17 -26.10
C MET A 307 1.41 -17.47 -26.73
N ILE A 308 0.15 -17.85 -26.45
CA ILE A 308 -0.47 -19.03 -27.06
C ILE A 308 -0.55 -18.86 -28.58
N ALA A 309 -0.96 -17.70 -29.05
CA ALA A 309 -1.07 -17.39 -30.47
C ALA A 309 0.28 -17.49 -31.22
N SER A 310 1.40 -17.23 -30.54
CA SER A 310 2.74 -17.40 -31.15
C SER A 310 3.07 -18.84 -31.49
N PHE A 311 2.44 -19.80 -30.83
CA PHE A 311 2.61 -21.26 -31.14
C PHE A 311 1.55 -21.80 -32.11
N ALA A 312 0.44 -21.06 -32.34
CA ALA A 312 -0.65 -21.47 -33.21
C ALA A 312 -1.20 -20.29 -34.03
N PRO A 313 -0.36 -19.64 -34.89
CA PRO A 313 -0.73 -18.41 -35.56
C PRO A 313 -1.91 -18.57 -36.53
N ASP A 314 -2.10 -19.76 -37.10
CA ASP A 314 -3.22 -20.05 -38.00
C ASP A 314 -4.59 -20.09 -37.29
N GLN A 315 -4.58 -20.37 -35.99
CA GLN A 315 -5.81 -20.38 -35.16
C GLN A 315 -6.16 -19.00 -34.60
N PHE A 316 -5.15 -18.10 -34.51
CA PHE A 316 -5.30 -16.77 -33.92
C PHE A 316 -4.76 -15.70 -34.89
N PRO A 317 -5.54 -15.32 -35.91
CA PRO A 317 -5.14 -14.28 -36.86
C PRO A 317 -4.84 -12.95 -36.14
N SER A 318 -3.79 -12.25 -36.51
CA SER A 318 -3.38 -10.99 -35.89
C SER A 318 -4.49 -9.94 -35.88
N ALA A 319 -5.26 -9.85 -36.95
CA ALA A 319 -6.39 -8.91 -37.05
C ALA A 319 -7.47 -9.18 -35.96
N LEU A 320 -7.72 -10.43 -35.60
CA LEU A 320 -8.64 -10.79 -34.52
C LEU A 320 -8.06 -10.36 -33.17
N LEU A 321 -6.78 -10.65 -32.93
CA LEU A 321 -6.12 -10.31 -31.68
C LEU A 321 -6.05 -8.78 -31.49
N ASP A 322 -5.77 -8.04 -32.55
CA ASP A 322 -5.71 -6.56 -32.50
C ASP A 322 -7.09 -5.94 -32.27
N SER A 323 -8.15 -6.56 -32.79
CA SER A 323 -9.53 -6.15 -32.50
C SER A 323 -9.89 -6.37 -31.02
N ILE A 324 -9.52 -7.51 -30.46
CA ILE A 324 -9.76 -7.81 -29.04
C ILE A 324 -8.95 -6.88 -28.13
N ASP A 325 -7.69 -6.61 -28.47
CA ASP A 325 -6.85 -5.65 -27.72
C ASP A 325 -7.49 -4.24 -27.71
N ALA A 326 -8.10 -3.83 -28.83
CA ALA A 326 -8.82 -2.54 -28.90
C ALA A 326 -10.08 -2.52 -28.02
N GLU A 327 -10.86 -3.63 -27.97
CA GLU A 327 -12.01 -3.77 -27.08
C GLU A 327 -11.57 -3.77 -25.60
N LEU A 328 -10.48 -4.48 -25.26
CA LEU A 328 -9.93 -4.52 -23.91
C LEU A 328 -9.37 -3.16 -23.45
N ALA A 329 -8.69 -2.44 -24.33
CA ALA A 329 -8.15 -1.11 -24.05
C ALA A 329 -9.23 -0.05 -23.82
N ALA A 330 -10.47 -0.30 -24.22
CA ALA A 330 -11.61 0.57 -23.95
C ALA A 330 -12.21 0.38 -22.54
N ILE A 331 -11.86 -0.72 -21.85
CA ILE A 331 -12.26 -0.97 -20.46
C ILE A 331 -11.44 -0.04 -19.56
N GLY A 332 -12.09 0.86 -18.85
CA GLY A 332 -11.41 1.73 -17.87
C GLY A 332 -11.06 3.14 -18.35
N ARG A 333 -11.70 3.57 -19.42
CA ARG A 333 -11.78 5.00 -19.76
C ARG A 333 -12.96 5.68 -19.10
#